data_7d4a9d94e19a4d2043937131f8f571ea
#
_entry.id   7d4a9d94e19a4d2043937131f8f571ea
#
_cell.length_a   1.000
_cell.length_b   1.000
_cell.length_c   1.000
_cell.angle_alpha   90.00
_cell.angle_beta   90.00
_cell.angle_gamma   90.00
#
_symmetry.space_group_name_H-M   'P 1'
#
loop_
_entity.id
_entity.type
_entity.pdbx_description
1 polymer ?
#
loop_
_entity_poly.entity_id
_entity_poly.type
_entity_poly.pdbx_seq_one_letter_code
_entity_poly.pdbx_strand_id
1 'polypeptide(L)'
;MTGYSISWHARIVGLLGCGLLLSACASNEVAMPAQQAGLGCVDDSAHCVSERGNALKMLMADKSRSWVKQPPTATAYASGVRIWAFKQKKHELTCDELSHARREADGAAPALRGAKGGLTPAQISRGIMLAQDVSKELGNEFGRRCRA
;
A
#
# COMPACT_ATOMS: atom_id res chain seq x y z
N MET A 1 -4.07 -7.87 84.53
CA MET A 1 -4.63 -6.49 84.44
C MET A 1 -5.02 -6.26 83.01
N THR A 2 -6.27 -6.55 82.76
CA THR A 2 -7.33 -5.60 82.39
C THR A 2 -6.95 -4.79 81.15
N GLY A 3 -7.61 -4.75 80.05
CA GLY A 3 -8.96 -5.07 79.73
C GLY A 3 -9.36 -4.41 78.46
N TYR A 4 -10.45 -4.87 77.93
CA TYR A 4 -11.48 -4.21 77.10
C TYR A 4 -11.11 -3.92 75.66
N SER A 5 -11.63 -4.67 74.69
CA SER A 5 -12.99 -4.62 74.12
C SER A 5 -13.36 -3.25 73.56
N ILE A 6 -13.69 -3.17 72.32
CA ILE A 6 -15.00 -2.71 71.83
C ILE A 6 -15.06 -2.95 70.32
N SER A 7 -16.03 -3.81 70.02
CA SER A 7 -16.70 -3.97 68.71
C SER A 7 -17.34 -2.66 68.23
N TRP A 8 -17.24 -2.36 66.96
CA TRP A 8 -18.31 -1.57 66.33
C TRP A 8 -18.54 -2.03 64.91
N HIS A 9 -19.68 -2.58 64.74
CA HIS A 9 -20.33 -2.88 63.47
C HIS A 9 -20.65 -1.60 62.73
N ALA A 10 -20.30 -1.52 61.49
CA ALA A 10 -21.00 -0.64 60.57
C ALA A 10 -21.24 -1.37 59.27
N ARG A 11 -22.48 -1.77 59.11
CA ARG A 11 -23.11 -2.21 57.88
C ARG A 11 -23.05 -1.04 56.91
N ILE A 12 -22.52 -1.23 55.71
CA ILE A 12 -22.87 -0.43 54.57
C ILE A 12 -23.28 -1.38 53.46
N VAL A 13 -24.55 -1.28 53.23
CA VAL A 13 -25.38 -1.82 52.18
C VAL A 13 -24.85 -1.40 50.80
N GLY A 14 -24.79 -2.37 49.96
CA GLY A 14 -25.06 -2.43 48.57
C GLY A 14 -24.94 -1.17 47.68
N LEU A 15 -24.25 -1.40 46.64
CA LEU A 15 -24.62 -0.87 45.32
C LEU A 15 -24.01 -1.79 44.27
N LEU A 16 -24.84 -2.67 43.74
CA LEU A 16 -24.60 -3.39 42.49
C LEU A 16 -24.45 -2.33 41.39
N GLY A 17 -23.23 -1.97 41.07
CA GLY A 17 -22.90 -1.25 39.85
C GLY A 17 -22.72 -2.28 38.75
N CYS A 18 -23.79 -2.52 38.00
CA CYS A 18 -23.76 -3.29 36.77
C CYS A 18 -22.95 -2.49 35.73
N GLY A 19 -21.62 -2.64 35.75
CA GLY A 19 -20.71 -2.10 34.75
C GLY A 19 -20.94 -2.86 33.45
N LEU A 20 -21.75 -2.29 32.56
CA LEU A 20 -21.84 -2.65 31.16
C LEU A 20 -20.45 -2.48 30.57
N LEU A 21 -19.69 -3.58 30.47
CA LEU A 21 -18.53 -3.68 29.64
C LEU A 21 -18.99 -3.59 28.18
N LEU A 22 -19.07 -2.37 27.66
CA LEU A 22 -19.07 -2.11 26.24
C LEU A 22 -17.71 -2.60 25.71
N SER A 23 -17.68 -3.88 25.33
CA SER A 23 -16.64 -4.40 24.46
C SER A 23 -16.77 -3.69 23.14
N ALA A 24 -16.13 -2.55 23.00
CA ALA A 24 -15.83 -1.96 21.72
C ALA A 24 -14.96 -2.99 20.98
N CYS A 25 -15.58 -3.75 20.07
CA CYS A 25 -14.84 -4.41 19.00
C CYS A 25 -14.17 -3.29 18.20
N ALA A 26 -12.98 -2.89 18.62
CA ALA A 26 -12.07 -2.20 17.76
C ALA A 26 -11.71 -3.22 16.67
N SER A 27 -12.39 -3.17 15.55
CA SER A 27 -11.90 -3.73 14.31
C SER A 27 -10.50 -3.14 14.13
N ASN A 28 -9.48 -3.96 14.33
CA ASN A 28 -8.14 -3.66 13.87
C ASN A 28 -8.18 -3.64 12.34
N GLU A 29 -8.77 -2.63 11.76
CA GLU A 29 -8.43 -2.23 10.42
C GLU A 29 -6.98 -1.80 10.50
N VAL A 30 -6.11 -2.71 10.12
CA VAL A 30 -4.72 -2.39 9.84
C VAL A 30 -4.80 -1.37 8.69
N ALA A 31 -4.77 -0.09 9.04
CA ALA A 31 -4.73 0.97 8.05
C ALA A 31 -3.53 0.69 7.15
N MET A 32 -3.81 0.31 5.90
CA MET A 32 -2.73 0.14 4.93
C MET A 32 -1.95 1.45 4.85
N PRO A 33 -0.61 1.40 4.83
CA PRO A 33 0.18 2.60 4.62
C PRO A 33 -0.36 3.36 3.41
N ALA A 34 -0.49 4.69 3.49
CA ALA A 34 -1.06 5.53 2.43
C ALA A 34 -0.44 5.25 1.04
N GLN A 35 0.82 4.86 1.02
CA GLN A 35 1.55 4.42 -0.15
C GLN A 35 0.92 3.17 -0.82
N GLN A 36 0.47 2.20 -0.01
CA GLN A 36 -0.19 0.99 -0.53
C GLN A 36 -1.64 1.24 -0.94
N ALA A 37 -2.35 2.14 -0.22
CA ALA A 37 -3.71 2.52 -0.57
C ALA A 37 -3.80 3.10 -2.00
N GLY A 38 -2.90 4.01 -2.36
CA GLY A 38 -2.86 4.58 -3.71
C GLY A 38 -2.50 3.58 -4.81
N LEU A 39 -1.73 2.54 -4.48
CA LEU A 39 -1.40 1.46 -5.43
C LEU A 39 -2.59 0.54 -5.72
N GLY A 40 -3.55 0.43 -4.82
CA GLY A 40 -4.77 -0.36 -5.01
C GLY A 40 -5.93 0.42 -5.64
N CYS A 41 -5.82 1.74 -5.76
CA CYS A 41 -6.89 2.62 -6.22
C CYS A 41 -6.90 2.70 -7.75
N VAL A 42 -7.91 2.14 -8.41
CA VAL A 42 -7.92 1.92 -9.86
C VAL A 42 -9.07 2.63 -10.61
N ASP A 43 -10.08 3.15 -9.91
CA ASP A 43 -11.17 3.91 -10.53
C ASP A 43 -10.79 5.38 -10.75
N ASP A 44 -11.67 6.12 -11.43
CA ASP A 44 -11.46 7.52 -11.79
C ASP A 44 -12.24 8.49 -10.86
N SER A 45 -12.67 8.03 -9.67
CA SER A 45 -13.24 8.89 -8.63
C SER A 45 -12.21 9.94 -8.17
N ALA A 46 -12.68 11.11 -7.74
CA ALA A 46 -11.80 12.16 -7.24
C ALA A 46 -10.96 11.68 -6.03
N HIS A 47 -11.54 10.80 -5.19
CA HIS A 47 -10.84 10.17 -4.10
C HIS A 47 -9.67 9.31 -4.61
N CYS A 48 -9.93 8.40 -5.54
CA CYS A 48 -8.92 7.50 -6.08
C CYS A 48 -7.82 8.22 -6.85
N VAL A 49 -8.18 9.28 -7.59
CA VAL A 49 -7.20 10.16 -8.26
C VAL A 49 -6.28 10.82 -7.22
N SER A 50 -6.84 11.34 -6.13
CA SER A 50 -6.07 11.94 -5.03
C SER A 50 -5.13 10.95 -4.37
N GLU A 51 -5.62 9.75 -4.04
CA GLU A 51 -4.83 8.67 -3.44
C GLU A 51 -3.65 8.25 -4.33
N ARG A 52 -3.88 8.08 -5.63
CA ARG A 52 -2.80 7.78 -6.59
C ARG A 52 -1.77 8.91 -6.64
N GLY A 53 -2.22 10.16 -6.62
CA GLY A 53 -1.33 11.32 -6.60
C GLY A 53 -0.46 11.36 -5.33
N ASN A 54 -1.04 11.09 -4.17
CA ASN A 54 -0.32 11.03 -2.90
C ASN A 54 0.67 9.86 -2.87
N ALA A 55 0.25 8.67 -3.29
CA ALA A 55 1.15 7.52 -3.39
C ALA A 55 2.33 7.80 -4.32
N LEU A 56 2.10 8.41 -5.47
CA LEU A 56 3.18 8.81 -6.38
C LEU A 56 4.16 9.77 -5.71
N LYS A 57 3.67 10.80 -5.04
CA LYS A 57 4.53 11.77 -4.31
C LYS A 57 5.40 11.05 -3.27
N MET A 58 4.85 10.08 -2.54
CA MET A 58 5.61 9.30 -1.55
C MET A 58 6.68 8.45 -2.21
N LEU A 59 6.37 7.74 -3.32
CA LEU A 59 7.36 6.97 -4.07
C LEU A 59 8.48 7.86 -4.62
N MET A 60 8.14 9.06 -5.10
CA MET A 60 9.11 10.02 -5.62
C MET A 60 10.00 10.60 -4.52
N ALA A 61 9.49 10.78 -3.30
CA ALA A 61 10.24 11.30 -2.16
C ALA A 61 11.14 10.24 -1.49
N ASP A 62 10.83 8.94 -1.64
CA ASP A 62 11.61 7.85 -1.04
C ASP A 62 12.99 7.72 -1.69
N LYS A 63 14.01 8.22 -1.01
CA LYS A 63 15.41 8.12 -1.44
C LYS A 63 15.96 6.69 -1.34
N SER A 64 15.39 5.86 -0.45
CA SER A 64 15.82 4.47 -0.28
C SER A 64 15.39 3.59 -1.44
N ARG A 65 14.32 3.98 -2.12
CA ARG A 65 13.68 3.22 -3.21
C ARG A 65 13.35 1.78 -2.83
N SER A 66 13.09 1.53 -1.54
CA SER A 66 12.76 0.20 -1.01
C SER A 66 11.58 -0.45 -1.73
N TRP A 67 10.66 0.36 -2.25
CA TRP A 67 9.50 -0.07 -3.00
C TRP A 67 9.84 -0.76 -4.33
N VAL A 68 11.00 -0.49 -4.93
CA VAL A 68 11.41 -1.04 -6.24
C VAL A 68 11.40 -2.57 -6.26
N LYS A 69 11.80 -3.20 -5.16
CA LYS A 69 11.88 -4.67 -5.05
C LYS A 69 10.64 -5.32 -4.43
N GLN A 70 9.62 -4.55 -4.05
CA GLN A 70 8.40 -5.11 -3.50
C GLN A 70 7.57 -5.80 -4.59
N PRO A 71 6.98 -6.98 -4.32
CA PRO A 71 6.16 -7.67 -5.30
C PRO A 71 4.90 -6.86 -5.63
N PRO A 72 4.60 -6.62 -6.92
CA PRO A 72 3.41 -5.90 -7.33
C PRO A 72 2.15 -6.78 -7.32
N THR A 73 0.99 -6.15 -7.23
CA THR A 73 -0.31 -6.78 -7.41
C THR A 73 -0.93 -6.38 -8.76
N ALA A 74 -1.96 -7.10 -9.23
CA ALA A 74 -2.69 -6.72 -10.44
C ALA A 74 -3.31 -5.32 -10.32
N THR A 75 -3.84 -4.96 -9.14
CA THR A 75 -4.39 -3.62 -8.89
C THR A 75 -3.30 -2.54 -8.88
N ALA A 76 -2.10 -2.84 -8.40
CA ALA A 76 -0.96 -1.92 -8.48
C ALA A 76 -0.56 -1.65 -9.94
N TYR A 77 -0.59 -2.65 -10.81
CA TYR A 77 -0.39 -2.45 -12.24
C TYR A 77 -1.51 -1.62 -12.89
N ALA A 78 -2.77 -1.92 -12.55
CA ALA A 78 -3.92 -1.20 -13.09
C ALA A 78 -3.98 0.27 -12.62
N SER A 79 -3.51 0.57 -11.40
CA SER A 79 -3.38 1.95 -10.90
C SER A 79 -2.34 2.76 -11.69
N GLY A 80 -1.32 2.10 -12.21
CA GLY A 80 -0.22 2.69 -12.97
C GLY A 80 0.79 3.48 -12.15
N VAL A 81 0.54 3.74 -10.87
CA VAL A 81 1.37 4.63 -10.02
C VAL A 81 2.81 4.17 -9.97
N ARG A 82 3.02 2.88 -9.66
CA ARG A 82 4.35 2.31 -9.52
C ARG A 82 5.10 2.26 -10.85
N ILE A 83 4.42 1.86 -11.91
CA ILE A 83 4.98 1.85 -13.27
C ILE A 83 5.39 3.26 -13.70
N TRP A 84 4.56 4.26 -13.39
CA TRP A 84 4.89 5.66 -13.65
C TRP A 84 6.07 6.15 -12.81
N ALA A 85 6.15 5.74 -11.54
CA ALA A 85 7.28 6.07 -10.68
C ALA A 85 8.60 5.54 -11.24
N PHE A 86 8.64 4.32 -11.78
CA PHE A 86 9.83 3.79 -12.48
C PHE A 86 10.24 4.68 -13.65
N LYS A 87 9.29 5.12 -14.48
CA LYS A 87 9.55 6.04 -15.59
C LYS A 87 10.19 7.33 -15.11
N GLN A 88 9.63 7.94 -14.06
CA GLN A 88 10.15 9.19 -13.50
C GLN A 88 11.53 9.03 -12.87
N LYS A 89 11.79 7.91 -12.23
CA LYS A 89 13.04 7.62 -11.50
C LYS A 89 14.11 6.94 -12.35
N LYS A 90 13.86 6.62 -13.61
CA LYS A 90 14.75 5.78 -14.45
C LYS A 90 16.22 6.19 -14.44
N HIS A 91 16.50 7.49 -14.36
CA HIS A 91 17.86 8.01 -14.32
C HIS A 91 18.56 7.88 -12.97
N GLU A 92 17.78 7.70 -11.89
CA GLU A 92 18.27 7.52 -10.52
C GLU A 92 18.45 6.04 -10.15
N LEU A 93 17.78 5.13 -10.88
CA LEU A 93 17.84 3.70 -10.61
C LEU A 93 19.22 3.13 -10.91
N THR A 94 19.69 2.22 -10.06
CA THR A 94 20.88 1.40 -10.35
C THR A 94 20.61 0.42 -11.48
N CYS A 95 21.63 -0.22 -12.03
CA CYS A 95 21.43 -1.21 -13.10
C CYS A 95 20.59 -2.41 -12.65
N ASP A 96 20.75 -2.85 -11.41
CA ASP A 96 19.91 -3.91 -10.83
C ASP A 96 18.45 -3.47 -10.69
N GLU A 97 18.23 -2.25 -10.21
CA GLU A 97 16.90 -1.68 -10.09
C GLU A 97 16.24 -1.46 -11.46
N LEU A 98 16.98 -0.98 -12.46
CA LEU A 98 16.49 -0.85 -13.85
C LEU A 98 16.10 -2.20 -14.44
N SER A 99 16.95 -3.22 -14.22
CA SER A 99 16.64 -4.59 -14.66
C SER A 99 15.37 -5.12 -14.00
N HIS A 100 15.23 -4.87 -12.68
CA HIS A 100 14.04 -5.26 -11.93
C HIS A 100 12.78 -4.52 -12.40
N ALA A 101 12.84 -3.21 -12.52
CA ALA A 101 11.74 -2.36 -12.96
C ALA A 101 11.26 -2.74 -14.37
N ARG A 102 12.20 -3.06 -15.28
CA ARG A 102 11.88 -3.53 -16.62
C ARG A 102 11.15 -4.87 -16.59
N ARG A 103 11.68 -5.87 -15.84
CA ARG A 103 10.99 -7.18 -15.70
C ARG A 103 9.61 -7.02 -15.10
N GLU A 104 9.43 -6.12 -14.15
CA GLU A 104 8.13 -5.83 -13.57
C GLU A 104 7.17 -5.24 -14.62
N ALA A 105 7.61 -4.26 -15.39
CA ALA A 105 6.80 -3.67 -16.46
C ALA A 105 6.45 -4.72 -17.55
N ASP A 106 7.37 -5.58 -17.93
CA ASP A 106 7.14 -6.70 -18.87
C ASP A 106 6.12 -7.71 -18.32
N GLY A 107 6.14 -7.96 -17.01
CA GLY A 107 5.22 -8.86 -16.32
C GLY A 107 3.81 -8.30 -16.10
N ALA A 108 3.58 -7.00 -16.30
CA ALA A 108 2.30 -6.37 -16.03
C ALA A 108 1.17 -6.91 -16.94
N ALA A 109 1.44 -7.12 -18.23
CA ALA A 109 0.43 -7.57 -19.18
C ALA A 109 -0.14 -8.97 -18.85
N PRO A 110 0.67 -10.01 -18.61
CA PRO A 110 0.13 -11.29 -18.19
C PRO A 110 -0.55 -11.23 -16.82
N ALA A 111 -0.03 -10.46 -15.86
CA ALA A 111 -0.64 -10.30 -14.54
C ALA A 111 -2.03 -9.64 -14.63
N LEU A 112 -2.18 -8.60 -15.45
CA LEU A 112 -3.45 -7.91 -15.65
C LEU A 112 -4.47 -8.77 -16.39
N ARG A 113 -4.07 -9.53 -17.41
CA ARG A 113 -4.97 -10.44 -18.12
C ARG A 113 -5.39 -11.65 -17.26
N GLY A 114 -4.53 -12.08 -16.36
CA GLY A 114 -4.79 -13.17 -15.40
C GLY A 114 -5.55 -12.75 -14.15
N ALA A 115 -5.83 -11.47 -13.96
CA ALA A 115 -6.53 -10.96 -12.78
C ALA A 115 -7.96 -11.51 -12.73
N LYS A 116 -8.27 -12.25 -11.64
CA LYS A 116 -9.59 -12.85 -11.42
C LYS A 116 -10.52 -11.83 -10.75
N GLY A 117 -11.23 -11.04 -11.57
CA GLY A 117 -12.20 -10.07 -11.09
C GLY A 117 -11.61 -8.74 -10.61
N GLY A 118 -12.48 -7.79 -10.30
CA GLY A 118 -12.13 -6.49 -9.70
C GLY A 118 -11.56 -5.43 -10.66
N LEU A 119 -11.16 -5.80 -11.88
CA LEU A 119 -10.68 -4.84 -12.88
C LEU A 119 -11.57 -4.83 -14.11
N THR A 120 -11.88 -3.65 -14.61
CA THR A 120 -12.59 -3.48 -15.88
C THR A 120 -11.65 -3.67 -17.08
N PRO A 121 -12.16 -4.02 -18.27
CA PRO A 121 -11.34 -4.11 -19.48
C PRO A 121 -10.57 -2.82 -19.79
N ALA A 122 -11.15 -1.66 -19.48
CA ALA A 122 -10.50 -0.37 -19.67
C ALA A 122 -9.30 -0.17 -18.72
N GLN A 123 -9.43 -0.57 -17.45
CA GLN A 123 -8.34 -0.53 -16.47
C GLN A 123 -7.20 -1.47 -16.87
N ILE A 124 -7.54 -2.67 -17.31
CA ILE A 124 -6.56 -3.65 -17.81
C ILE A 124 -5.81 -3.08 -19.01
N SER A 125 -6.53 -2.55 -20.01
CA SER A 125 -5.93 -2.00 -21.21
C SER A 125 -5.01 -0.82 -20.90
N ARG A 126 -5.45 0.13 -20.06
CA ARG A 126 -4.61 1.28 -19.64
C ARG A 126 -3.33 0.82 -18.94
N GLY A 127 -3.44 -0.13 -18.02
CA GLY A 127 -2.30 -0.67 -17.30
C GLY A 127 -1.29 -1.34 -18.23
N ILE A 128 -1.76 -2.13 -19.19
CA ILE A 128 -0.91 -2.79 -20.20
C ILE A 128 -0.19 -1.76 -21.07
N MET A 129 -0.91 -0.78 -21.61
CA MET A 129 -0.33 0.25 -22.49
C MET A 129 0.75 1.05 -21.77
N LEU A 130 0.49 1.49 -20.53
CA LEU A 130 1.47 2.21 -19.72
C LEU A 130 2.70 1.35 -19.44
N ALA A 131 2.50 0.09 -19.05
CA ALA A 131 3.60 -0.80 -18.73
C ALA A 131 4.50 -1.09 -19.94
N GLN A 132 3.91 -1.27 -21.13
CA GLN A 132 4.65 -1.46 -22.37
C GLN A 132 5.50 -0.23 -22.74
N ASP A 133 4.93 0.98 -22.64
CA ASP A 133 5.65 2.23 -22.88
C ASP A 133 6.83 2.37 -21.92
N VAL A 134 6.58 2.15 -20.62
CA VAL A 134 7.61 2.28 -19.60
C VAL A 134 8.67 1.18 -19.72
N SER A 135 8.31 -0.07 -20.04
CA SER A 135 9.30 -1.13 -20.29
C SER A 135 10.26 -0.76 -21.40
N LYS A 136 9.75 -0.19 -22.51
CA LYS A 136 10.58 0.29 -23.61
C LYS A 136 11.56 1.38 -23.15
N GLU A 137 11.09 2.37 -22.39
CA GLU A 137 11.94 3.43 -21.88
C GLU A 137 13.01 2.93 -20.91
N LEU A 138 12.63 2.02 -20.00
CA LEU A 138 13.57 1.39 -19.07
C LEU A 138 14.61 0.54 -19.81
N GLY A 139 14.18 -0.17 -20.86
CA GLY A 139 15.07 -0.95 -21.72
C GLY A 139 16.11 -0.08 -22.44
N ASN A 140 15.69 1.07 -22.96
CA ASN A 140 16.57 2.05 -23.58
C ASN A 140 17.59 2.60 -22.56
N GLU A 141 17.11 2.97 -21.36
CA GLU A 141 17.98 3.48 -20.30
C GLU A 141 18.98 2.42 -19.83
N PHE A 142 18.52 1.18 -19.63
CA PHE A 142 19.38 0.06 -19.28
C PHE A 142 20.45 -0.20 -20.36
N GLY A 143 20.04 -0.20 -21.64
CA GLY A 143 20.98 -0.39 -22.75
C GLY A 143 22.05 0.70 -22.84
N ARG A 144 21.69 1.93 -22.47
CA ARG A 144 22.59 3.08 -22.50
C ARG A 144 23.59 3.09 -21.33
N ARG A 145 23.16 2.70 -20.11
CA ARG A 145 23.95 2.88 -18.89
C ARG A 145 24.58 1.60 -18.35
N CYS A 146 23.99 0.44 -18.65
CA CYS A 146 24.30 -0.81 -17.98
C CYS A 146 24.92 -1.88 -18.89
N ARG A 147 25.07 -1.60 -20.17
CA ARG A 147 25.81 -2.44 -21.11
C ARG A 147 27.14 -1.75 -21.41
N ALA A 148 28.06 -1.86 -20.48
CA ALA A 148 29.47 -1.54 -20.73
C ALA A 148 30.22 -2.85 -20.95
#